data_f4f2700e9bfb80bccbef97e1d0346e83
#
_entry.id   f4f2700e9bfb80bccbef97e1d0346e83
#
_cell.length_a   1.000
_cell.length_b   1.000
_cell.length_c   1.000
_cell.angle_alpha   90.00
_cell.angle_beta   90.00
_cell.angle_gamma   90.00
#
_symmetry.space_group_name_H-M   'P 1'
#
loop_
_entity.id
_entity.type
_entity.pdbx_description
1 polymer ?
#
loop_
_entity_poly.entity_id
_entity_poly.type
_entity_poly.pdbx_seq_one_letter_code
_entity_poly.pdbx_strand_id
1 'polypeptide(L)'
;MSSSEEEQIYSIALTMVPGIGHIGAKHLIDGMNNAVDVFRLRKEIPERIPEVSQRVVDALDCPQAVIRAEQEYEFIRKNRISCLTFHDEAYPSRLRECEDAPIVLFFKGNTDLNSLHIINMVGTRNATDYGTRICASFLRDLKTLCPDVLVVSGLAYGIDIHAHREALVNDLPTVGVLAHGLDRIYPYVHRKTAIDMLEKGGLLTEFLSGANPDKHNFVSRNRIVAGMCDATVVIESAEKGGSLITAELAESYHRDCFAFPGRINDEYSKGCNRLIRDNKASLLLSAEDLVQAMGWNIPATSSEKVNVQRSLFLDLSEEEQKIVSILEKQGNLQINSLVVEADIPVHKINAILFELEMKGVVRVLAGGMYQLLN
;
A
#
# COMPACT_ATOMS: atom_id res chain seq x y z
N MET A 1 -27.91 16.00 -3.52
CA MET A 1 -26.60 15.33 -3.38
C MET A 1 -25.54 16.38 -3.19
N SER A 2 -24.59 16.18 -2.29
CA SER A 2 -23.39 17.02 -2.25
C SER A 2 -22.47 16.70 -3.45
N SER A 3 -21.59 17.64 -3.84
CA SER A 3 -20.61 17.40 -4.92
C SER A 3 -19.75 16.15 -4.67
N SER A 4 -19.43 15.88 -3.40
CA SER A 4 -18.67 14.69 -2.99
C SER A 4 -19.48 13.38 -3.14
N GLU A 5 -20.79 13.39 -2.87
CA GLU A 5 -21.65 12.21 -3.04
C GLU A 5 -21.79 11.83 -4.52
N GLU A 6 -21.95 12.81 -5.39
CA GLU A 6 -22.01 12.58 -6.83
C GLU A 6 -20.69 11.97 -7.33
N GLU A 7 -19.54 12.50 -6.93
CA GLU A 7 -18.24 11.98 -7.32
C GLU A 7 -18.04 10.53 -6.91
N GLN A 8 -18.45 10.15 -5.69
CA GLN A 8 -18.41 8.77 -5.24
C GLN A 8 -19.28 7.84 -6.09
N ILE A 9 -20.52 8.25 -6.39
CA ILE A 9 -21.44 7.45 -7.21
C ILE A 9 -20.88 7.28 -8.63
N TYR A 10 -20.41 8.35 -9.26
CA TYR A 10 -19.89 8.27 -10.63
C TYR A 10 -18.54 7.51 -10.68
N SER A 11 -17.71 7.65 -9.66
CA SER A 11 -16.48 6.83 -9.54
C SER A 11 -16.83 5.34 -9.42
N ILE A 12 -17.80 4.97 -8.60
CA ILE A 12 -18.30 3.59 -8.51
C ILE A 12 -18.87 3.14 -9.86
N ALA A 13 -19.69 3.98 -10.53
CA ALA A 13 -20.27 3.64 -11.84
C ALA A 13 -19.18 3.37 -12.88
N LEU A 14 -18.11 4.16 -12.89
CA LEU A 14 -17.01 4.03 -13.85
C LEU A 14 -16.30 2.67 -13.73
N THR A 15 -16.22 2.08 -12.53
CA THR A 15 -15.66 0.72 -12.35
C THR A 15 -16.47 -0.38 -13.04
N MET A 16 -17.73 -0.10 -13.38
CA MET A 16 -18.66 -1.08 -13.96
C MET A 16 -18.89 -0.88 -15.46
N VAL A 17 -18.30 0.14 -16.07
CA VAL A 17 -18.48 0.41 -17.50
C VAL A 17 -17.73 -0.68 -18.31
N PRO A 18 -18.43 -1.42 -19.19
CA PRO A 18 -17.81 -2.49 -19.94
C PRO A 18 -16.66 -2.01 -20.83
N GLY A 19 -15.51 -2.70 -20.77
CA GLY A 19 -14.35 -2.37 -21.59
C GLY A 19 -13.46 -1.25 -21.05
N ILE A 20 -13.79 -0.68 -19.89
CA ILE A 20 -12.95 0.27 -19.18
C ILE A 20 -12.33 -0.45 -17.98
N GLY A 21 -11.02 -0.73 -18.05
CA GLY A 21 -10.26 -1.29 -16.93
C GLY A 21 -9.70 -0.19 -16.01
N HIS A 22 -8.96 -0.57 -14.96
CA HIS A 22 -8.42 0.38 -13.98
C HIS A 22 -7.57 1.49 -14.60
N ILE A 23 -6.65 1.14 -15.51
CA ILE A 23 -5.78 2.11 -16.22
C ILE A 23 -6.62 3.08 -17.06
N GLY A 24 -7.59 2.54 -17.81
CA GLY A 24 -8.48 3.38 -18.64
C GLY A 24 -9.36 4.30 -17.80
N ALA A 25 -9.88 3.82 -16.68
CA ALA A 25 -10.69 4.62 -15.76
C ALA A 25 -9.88 5.77 -15.12
N LYS A 26 -8.66 5.47 -14.67
CA LYS A 26 -7.71 6.46 -14.15
C LYS A 26 -7.39 7.52 -15.22
N HIS A 27 -7.05 7.09 -16.44
CA HIS A 27 -6.75 8.00 -17.53
C HIS A 27 -7.93 8.94 -17.89
N LEU A 28 -9.15 8.43 -17.84
CA LEU A 28 -10.37 9.25 -18.03
C LEU A 28 -10.55 10.26 -16.90
N ILE A 29 -10.34 9.88 -15.64
CA ILE A 29 -10.45 10.79 -14.49
C ILE A 29 -9.38 11.88 -14.57
N ASP A 30 -8.14 11.51 -14.85
CA ASP A 30 -7.02 12.45 -14.97
C ASP A 30 -7.23 13.47 -16.10
N GLY A 31 -7.78 13.04 -17.25
CA GLY A 31 -8.05 13.92 -18.39
C GLY A 31 -9.31 14.76 -18.27
N MET A 32 -10.31 14.31 -17.48
CA MET A 32 -11.58 15.02 -17.28
C MET A 32 -11.70 15.68 -15.90
N ASN A 33 -10.69 15.54 -15.02
CA ASN A 33 -10.53 16.02 -13.65
C ASN A 33 -11.34 15.25 -12.59
N ASN A 34 -12.46 14.63 -12.90
CA ASN A 34 -13.30 13.88 -11.97
C ASN A 34 -14.22 12.90 -12.70
N ALA A 35 -14.80 11.95 -11.98
CA ALA A 35 -15.68 10.94 -12.55
C ALA A 35 -17.03 11.52 -13.01
N VAL A 36 -17.54 12.56 -12.36
CA VAL A 36 -18.79 13.25 -12.76
C VAL A 36 -18.63 13.78 -14.17
N ASP A 37 -17.53 14.48 -14.47
CA ASP A 37 -17.27 15.06 -15.78
C ASP A 37 -17.03 14.00 -16.86
N VAL A 38 -16.42 12.86 -16.51
CA VAL A 38 -16.31 11.73 -17.44
C VAL A 38 -17.67 11.31 -17.99
N PHE A 39 -18.71 11.25 -17.17
CA PHE A 39 -20.05 10.89 -17.65
C PHE A 39 -20.81 12.06 -18.27
N ARG A 40 -20.82 13.23 -17.63
CA ARG A 40 -21.61 14.40 -18.06
C ARG A 40 -21.07 15.04 -19.35
N LEU A 41 -19.76 15.11 -19.46
CA LEU A 41 -19.09 15.73 -20.60
C LEU A 41 -18.50 14.67 -21.57
N ARG A 42 -19.04 13.44 -21.57
CA ARG A 42 -18.49 12.33 -22.35
C ARG A 42 -18.27 12.65 -23.84
N LYS A 43 -19.07 13.55 -24.40
CA LYS A 43 -18.92 13.98 -25.80
C LYS A 43 -17.69 14.85 -26.06
N GLU A 44 -17.15 15.46 -25.02
CA GLU A 44 -15.94 16.29 -25.07
C GLU A 44 -14.66 15.47 -24.89
N ILE A 45 -14.77 14.19 -24.46
CA ILE A 45 -13.61 13.32 -24.20
C ILE A 45 -12.66 13.25 -25.40
N PRO A 46 -13.13 13.04 -26.68
CA PRO A 46 -12.23 12.98 -27.82
C PRO A 46 -11.45 14.28 -28.08
N GLU A 47 -11.98 15.43 -27.65
CA GLU A 47 -11.31 16.72 -27.76
C GLU A 47 -10.25 16.91 -26.67
N ARG A 48 -10.53 16.42 -25.45
CA ARG A 48 -9.65 16.58 -24.27
C ARG A 48 -8.61 15.45 -24.17
N ILE A 49 -8.98 14.26 -24.59
CA ILE A 49 -8.16 13.04 -24.51
C ILE A 49 -8.20 12.34 -25.87
N PRO A 50 -7.41 12.80 -26.86
CA PRO A 50 -7.47 12.30 -28.24
C PRO A 50 -7.20 10.79 -28.41
N GLU A 51 -6.49 10.16 -27.46
CA GLU A 51 -6.17 8.74 -27.47
C GLU A 51 -7.37 7.84 -27.14
N VAL A 52 -8.44 8.41 -26.56
CA VAL A 52 -9.63 7.64 -26.18
C VAL A 52 -10.49 7.36 -27.42
N SER A 53 -10.72 6.09 -27.69
CA SER A 53 -11.53 5.66 -28.84
C SER A 53 -13.02 5.99 -28.65
N GLN A 54 -13.74 6.22 -29.76
CA GLN A 54 -15.19 6.43 -29.73
C GLN A 54 -15.94 5.29 -29.03
N ARG A 55 -15.45 4.06 -29.13
CA ARG A 55 -16.03 2.89 -28.42
C ARG A 55 -16.08 3.07 -26.91
N VAL A 56 -15.06 3.70 -26.32
CA VAL A 56 -15.02 4.00 -24.86
C VAL A 56 -16.06 5.07 -24.53
N VAL A 57 -16.17 6.13 -25.36
CA VAL A 57 -17.17 7.19 -25.20
C VAL A 57 -18.60 6.63 -25.26
N ASP A 58 -18.84 5.73 -26.21
CA ASP A 58 -20.15 5.08 -26.37
C ASP A 58 -20.46 4.16 -25.18
N ALA A 59 -19.46 3.46 -24.63
CA ALA A 59 -19.61 2.60 -23.46
C ALA A 59 -19.98 3.36 -22.17
N LEU A 60 -19.63 4.64 -22.07
CA LEU A 60 -20.04 5.51 -20.96
C LEU A 60 -21.54 5.84 -20.96
N ASP A 61 -22.24 5.57 -22.04
CA ASP A 61 -23.71 5.63 -22.04
C ASP A 61 -24.31 4.36 -21.41
N CYS A 62 -24.04 4.17 -20.13
CA CYS A 62 -24.41 2.98 -19.36
C CYS A 62 -25.23 3.35 -18.11
N PRO A 63 -26.53 3.67 -18.24
CA PRO A 63 -27.39 4.03 -17.11
C PRO A 63 -27.45 2.95 -16.02
N GLN A 64 -27.31 1.67 -16.40
CA GLN A 64 -27.32 0.55 -15.46
C GLN A 64 -26.13 0.61 -14.47
N ALA A 65 -24.98 1.08 -14.90
CA ALA A 65 -23.82 1.29 -14.03
C ALA A 65 -24.12 2.36 -12.96
N VAL A 66 -24.76 3.45 -13.35
CA VAL A 66 -25.14 4.53 -12.42
C VAL A 66 -26.19 4.04 -11.42
N ILE A 67 -27.24 3.35 -11.88
CA ILE A 67 -28.29 2.78 -10.99
C ILE A 67 -27.65 1.80 -9.98
N ARG A 68 -26.76 0.93 -10.44
CA ARG A 68 -26.06 -0.02 -9.54
C ARG A 68 -25.13 0.70 -8.57
N ALA A 69 -24.47 1.78 -9.01
CA ALA A 69 -23.62 2.62 -8.16
C ALA A 69 -24.43 3.33 -7.05
N GLU A 70 -25.61 3.83 -7.35
CA GLU A 70 -26.54 4.42 -6.37
C GLU A 70 -26.94 3.38 -5.31
N GLN A 71 -27.25 2.16 -5.73
CA GLN A 71 -27.54 1.06 -4.80
C GLN A 71 -26.34 0.72 -3.90
N GLU A 72 -25.15 0.70 -4.47
CA GLU A 72 -23.91 0.46 -3.70
C GLU A 72 -23.65 1.62 -2.74
N TYR A 73 -23.87 2.86 -3.17
CA TYR A 73 -23.72 4.04 -2.31
C TYR A 73 -24.66 3.97 -1.09
N GLU A 74 -25.92 3.58 -1.28
CA GLU A 74 -26.84 3.35 -0.17
C GLU A 74 -26.39 2.22 0.76
N PHE A 75 -25.84 1.13 0.21
CA PHE A 75 -25.30 0.02 0.99
C PHE A 75 -24.12 0.47 1.86
N ILE A 76 -23.14 1.18 1.30
CA ILE A 76 -21.95 1.62 2.06
C ILE A 76 -22.33 2.64 3.14
N ARG A 77 -23.23 3.57 2.84
CA ARG A 77 -23.75 4.54 3.79
C ARG A 77 -24.45 3.86 4.97
N LYS A 78 -25.34 2.92 4.69
CA LYS A 78 -26.07 2.15 5.73
C LYS A 78 -25.14 1.34 6.63
N ASN A 79 -24.03 0.82 6.08
CA ASN A 79 -23.10 -0.04 6.79
C ASN A 79 -21.90 0.73 7.37
N ARG A 80 -21.86 2.06 7.26
CA ARG A 80 -20.75 2.92 7.71
C ARG A 80 -19.41 2.46 7.11
N ILE A 81 -19.39 2.26 5.81
CA ILE A 81 -18.23 1.93 5.01
C ILE A 81 -17.75 3.23 4.35
N SER A 82 -16.48 3.54 4.45
CA SER A 82 -15.86 4.67 3.74
C SER A 82 -15.67 4.31 2.27
N CYS A 83 -16.13 5.18 1.39
CA CYS A 83 -15.82 5.13 -0.04
C CYS A 83 -14.64 6.07 -0.28
N LEU A 84 -13.51 5.52 -0.67
CA LEU A 84 -12.28 6.27 -0.95
C LEU A 84 -12.11 6.35 -2.46
N THR A 85 -12.27 7.55 -3.02
CA THR A 85 -11.99 7.80 -4.43
C THR A 85 -10.52 8.10 -4.65
N PHE A 86 -10.03 7.99 -5.86
CA PHE A 86 -8.61 8.09 -6.20
C PHE A 86 -7.96 9.40 -5.73
N HIS A 87 -8.70 10.50 -5.68
CA HIS A 87 -8.21 11.82 -5.26
C HIS A 87 -8.38 12.14 -3.77
N ASP A 88 -9.05 11.26 -3.00
CA ASP A 88 -9.24 11.48 -1.57
C ASP A 88 -7.91 11.39 -0.81
N GLU A 89 -7.69 12.26 0.17
CA GLU A 89 -6.48 12.23 1.01
C GLU A 89 -6.33 10.90 1.77
N ALA A 90 -7.46 10.31 2.18
CA ALA A 90 -7.48 9.03 2.87
C ALA A 90 -7.23 7.81 1.95
N TYR A 91 -7.17 8.00 0.62
CA TYR A 91 -6.79 6.93 -0.30
C TYR A 91 -5.33 6.55 -0.08
N PRO A 92 -4.95 5.23 -0.06
CA PRO A 92 -3.57 4.82 0.15
C PRO A 92 -2.61 5.48 -0.85
N SER A 93 -1.76 6.38 -0.39
CA SER A 93 -0.85 7.17 -1.24
C SER A 93 0.11 6.30 -2.03
N ARG A 94 0.63 5.24 -1.39
CA ARG A 94 1.52 4.28 -2.05
C ARG A 94 0.83 3.53 -3.19
N LEU A 95 -0.44 3.15 -3.00
CA LEU A 95 -1.22 2.49 -4.04
C LEU A 95 -1.55 3.44 -5.19
N ARG A 96 -1.76 4.73 -4.92
CA ARG A 96 -2.01 5.75 -5.94
C ARG A 96 -0.88 5.87 -6.95
N GLU A 97 0.36 5.58 -6.54
CA GLU A 97 1.53 5.57 -7.43
C GLU A 97 1.55 4.39 -8.40
N CYS A 98 0.78 3.33 -8.12
CA CYS A 98 0.70 2.17 -9.00
C CYS A 98 -0.11 2.49 -10.26
N GLU A 99 0.35 2.01 -11.41
CA GLU A 99 -0.29 2.27 -12.70
C GLU A 99 -1.72 1.73 -12.77
N ASP A 100 -1.95 0.56 -12.17
CA ASP A 100 -3.22 -0.16 -12.14
C ASP A 100 -4.00 0.04 -10.82
N ALA A 101 -3.75 1.15 -10.12
CA ALA A 101 -4.47 1.49 -8.90
C ALA A 101 -5.99 1.55 -9.15
N PRO A 102 -6.83 0.97 -8.26
CA PRO A 102 -8.27 1.08 -8.38
C PRO A 102 -8.73 2.52 -8.13
N ILE A 103 -9.67 3.02 -8.94
CA ILE A 103 -10.19 4.38 -8.77
C ILE A 103 -11.11 4.54 -7.56
N VAL A 104 -11.58 3.44 -6.99
CA VAL A 104 -12.44 3.40 -5.79
C VAL A 104 -12.01 2.25 -4.90
N LEU A 105 -11.98 2.51 -3.60
CA LEU A 105 -11.80 1.53 -2.54
C LEU A 105 -12.92 1.68 -1.50
N PHE A 106 -13.34 0.56 -0.94
CA PHE A 106 -14.29 0.50 0.16
C PHE A 106 -13.54 0.07 1.42
N PHE A 107 -13.55 0.91 2.44
CA PHE A 107 -12.85 0.66 3.70
C PHE A 107 -13.81 0.65 4.88
N LYS A 108 -13.65 -0.34 5.74
CA LYS A 108 -14.33 -0.43 7.03
C LYS A 108 -13.33 -0.72 8.12
N GLY A 109 -13.07 0.25 8.97
CA GLY A 109 -12.09 0.18 10.04
C GLY A 109 -11.81 1.54 10.64
N ASN A 110 -10.77 1.63 11.44
CA ASN A 110 -10.40 2.84 12.18
C ASN A 110 -8.90 3.20 12.10
N THR A 111 -8.13 2.53 11.22
CA THR A 111 -6.71 2.84 11.05
C THR A 111 -6.47 3.78 9.89
N ASP A 112 -5.37 4.52 9.95
CA ASP A 112 -4.86 5.30 8.84
C ASP A 112 -4.20 4.38 7.80
N LEU A 113 -4.70 4.42 6.56
CA LEU A 113 -4.14 3.68 5.44
C LEU A 113 -2.85 4.30 4.88
N ASN A 114 -2.49 5.49 5.37
CA ASN A 114 -1.26 6.23 5.05
C ASN A 114 -0.27 6.24 6.23
N SER A 115 -0.34 5.22 7.11
CA SER A 115 0.63 5.04 8.19
C SER A 115 2.07 5.16 7.69
N LEU A 116 2.97 5.67 8.55
CA LEU A 116 4.36 5.92 8.18
C LEU A 116 5.08 4.66 7.69
N HIS A 117 4.82 3.52 8.32
CA HIS A 117 5.40 2.22 7.97
C HIS A 117 4.30 1.21 7.71
N ILE A 118 4.30 0.63 6.51
CA ILE A 118 3.31 -0.36 6.10
C ILE A 118 4.03 -1.56 5.49
N ILE A 119 3.81 -2.74 6.05
CA ILE A 119 4.29 -3.99 5.45
C ILE A 119 3.12 -4.88 5.04
N ASN A 120 3.31 -5.68 4.01
CA ASN A 120 2.44 -6.82 3.83
C ASN A 120 3.16 -8.13 4.16
N MET A 121 2.41 -9.06 4.76
CA MET A 121 2.88 -10.40 5.05
C MET A 121 2.05 -11.40 4.24
N VAL A 122 2.73 -12.20 3.44
CA VAL A 122 2.09 -13.17 2.55
C VAL A 122 2.77 -14.54 2.62
N GLY A 123 2.04 -15.58 2.21
CA GLY A 123 2.62 -16.91 2.16
C GLY A 123 1.66 -17.99 1.70
N THR A 124 2.06 -19.23 1.96
CA THR A 124 1.27 -20.40 1.64
C THR A 124 -0.05 -20.45 2.43
N ARG A 125 -1.10 -20.99 1.81
CA ARG A 125 -2.38 -21.27 2.49
C ARG A 125 -2.29 -22.45 3.47
N ASN A 126 -1.23 -23.24 3.37
CA ASN A 126 -0.93 -24.40 4.23
C ASN A 126 0.30 -24.05 5.09
N ALA A 127 0.16 -23.06 5.97
CA ALA A 127 1.23 -22.67 6.87
C ALA A 127 1.70 -23.87 7.72
N THR A 128 3.02 -24.03 7.85
CA THR A 128 3.62 -25.00 8.72
C THR A 128 3.81 -24.44 10.13
N ASP A 129 4.18 -25.28 11.10
CA ASP A 129 4.56 -24.83 12.44
C ASP A 129 5.76 -23.86 12.39
N TYR A 130 6.64 -24.00 11.40
CA TYR A 130 7.76 -23.09 11.18
C TYR A 130 7.25 -21.71 10.77
N GLY A 131 6.41 -21.62 9.73
CA GLY A 131 5.87 -20.35 9.27
C GLY A 131 5.02 -19.65 10.31
N THR A 132 4.21 -20.41 11.08
CA THR A 132 3.40 -19.88 12.18
C THR A 132 4.27 -19.27 13.27
N ARG A 133 5.36 -19.95 13.68
CA ARG A 133 6.32 -19.41 14.66
C ARG A 133 7.05 -18.17 14.16
N ILE A 134 7.42 -18.13 12.89
CA ILE A 134 8.03 -16.93 12.29
C ILE A 134 7.05 -15.76 12.36
N CYS A 135 5.79 -15.93 11.96
CA CYS A 135 4.79 -14.86 12.07
C CYS A 135 4.72 -14.31 13.49
N ALA A 136 4.65 -15.19 14.51
CA ALA A 136 4.53 -14.80 15.89
C ALA A 136 5.78 -14.06 16.41
N SER A 137 6.98 -14.61 16.19
CA SER A 137 8.22 -13.97 16.65
C SER A 137 8.50 -12.66 15.93
N PHE A 138 8.34 -12.65 14.61
CA PHE A 138 8.60 -11.47 13.78
C PHE A 138 7.71 -10.29 14.17
N LEU A 139 6.39 -10.49 14.29
CA LEU A 139 5.47 -9.40 14.65
C LEU A 139 5.62 -8.94 16.10
N ARG A 140 5.93 -9.84 17.04
CA ARG A 140 6.25 -9.47 18.41
C ARG A 140 7.50 -8.57 18.47
N ASP A 141 8.56 -8.96 17.77
CA ASP A 141 9.82 -8.22 17.76
C ASP A 141 9.67 -6.91 16.98
N LEU A 142 8.92 -6.92 15.87
CA LEU A 142 8.60 -5.73 15.07
C LEU A 142 7.78 -4.70 15.88
N LYS A 143 6.83 -5.13 16.74
CA LYS A 143 6.13 -4.23 17.65
C LYS A 143 7.06 -3.45 18.57
N THR A 144 8.13 -4.08 19.01
CA THR A 144 9.13 -3.42 19.88
C THR A 144 9.95 -2.38 19.11
N LEU A 145 10.27 -2.66 17.85
CA LEU A 145 11.11 -1.81 17.00
C LEU A 145 10.31 -0.71 16.30
N CYS A 146 9.12 -1.01 15.80
CA CYS A 146 8.23 -0.12 15.08
C CYS A 146 6.78 -0.26 15.60
N PRO A 147 6.44 0.39 16.72
CA PRO A 147 5.16 0.19 17.43
C PRO A 147 3.91 0.48 16.58
N ASP A 148 4.03 1.36 15.58
CA ASP A 148 2.91 1.86 14.79
C ASP A 148 2.89 1.29 13.36
N VAL A 149 3.67 0.22 13.08
CA VAL A 149 3.67 -0.41 11.77
C VAL A 149 2.30 -1.00 11.45
N LEU A 150 1.77 -0.68 10.27
CA LEU A 150 0.54 -1.27 9.75
C LEU A 150 0.86 -2.58 9.03
N VAL A 151 0.20 -3.67 9.45
CA VAL A 151 0.34 -4.99 8.83
C VAL A 151 -0.81 -5.24 7.86
N VAL A 152 -0.51 -5.46 6.59
CA VAL A 152 -1.48 -5.73 5.54
C VAL A 152 -1.38 -7.18 5.10
N SER A 153 -2.50 -7.85 4.85
CA SER A 153 -2.53 -9.17 4.23
C SER A 153 -3.90 -9.44 3.59
N GLY A 154 -4.10 -10.65 3.06
CA GLY A 154 -5.27 -10.99 2.28
C GLY A 154 -6.39 -11.69 3.01
N LEU A 155 -6.31 -11.89 4.32
CA LEU A 155 -7.28 -12.67 5.13
C LEU A 155 -7.51 -14.09 4.61
N ALA A 156 -6.60 -14.65 3.80
CA ALA A 156 -6.67 -16.01 3.30
C ALA A 156 -6.27 -17.04 4.38
N TYR A 157 -6.42 -18.33 4.08
CA TYR A 157 -5.87 -19.40 4.93
C TYR A 157 -4.34 -19.30 5.03
N GLY A 158 -3.76 -19.93 6.05
CA GLY A 158 -2.32 -20.06 6.25
C GLY A 158 -1.67 -18.77 6.75
N ILE A 159 -0.62 -18.30 6.08
CA ILE A 159 0.19 -17.17 6.57
C ILE A 159 -0.64 -15.90 6.76
N ASP A 160 -1.56 -15.57 5.86
CA ASP A 160 -2.35 -14.34 5.93
C ASP A 160 -3.12 -14.24 7.25
N ILE A 161 -3.86 -15.29 7.61
CA ILE A 161 -4.64 -15.28 8.86
C ILE A 161 -3.75 -15.29 10.11
N HIS A 162 -2.59 -15.95 10.05
CA HIS A 162 -1.64 -15.93 11.15
C HIS A 162 -1.03 -14.53 11.32
N ALA A 163 -0.68 -13.85 10.24
CA ALA A 163 -0.20 -12.47 10.28
C ALA A 163 -1.22 -11.53 10.94
N HIS A 164 -2.50 -11.61 10.57
CA HIS A 164 -3.54 -10.78 11.18
C HIS A 164 -3.72 -11.09 12.67
N ARG A 165 -3.77 -12.38 13.06
CA ARG A 165 -3.94 -12.78 14.47
C ARG A 165 -2.77 -12.34 15.33
N GLU A 166 -1.55 -12.55 14.85
CA GLU A 166 -0.34 -12.13 15.58
C GLU A 166 -0.20 -10.61 15.65
N ALA A 167 -0.62 -9.87 14.60
CA ALA A 167 -0.69 -8.42 14.66
C ALA A 167 -1.66 -7.95 15.78
N LEU A 168 -2.87 -8.54 15.85
CA LEU A 168 -3.85 -8.23 16.90
C LEU A 168 -3.35 -8.59 18.30
N VAL A 169 -2.69 -9.75 18.47
CA VAL A 169 -2.10 -10.19 19.74
C VAL A 169 -1.03 -9.22 20.23
N ASN A 170 -0.23 -8.68 19.31
CA ASN A 170 0.83 -7.73 19.62
C ASN A 170 0.39 -6.26 19.55
N ASP A 171 -0.91 -5.99 19.49
CA ASP A 171 -1.46 -4.62 19.44
C ASP A 171 -0.93 -3.79 18.25
N LEU A 172 -0.70 -4.44 17.11
CA LEU A 172 -0.38 -3.80 15.83
C LEU A 172 -1.65 -3.60 15.00
N PRO A 173 -1.82 -2.43 14.35
CA PRO A 173 -2.93 -2.25 13.42
C PRO A 173 -2.78 -3.20 12.22
N THR A 174 -3.91 -3.77 11.77
CA THR A 174 -3.87 -4.70 10.65
C THR A 174 -5.06 -4.55 9.70
N VAL A 175 -4.78 -4.55 8.39
CA VAL A 175 -5.79 -4.38 7.33
C VAL A 175 -5.85 -5.62 6.45
N GLY A 176 -7.05 -6.21 6.38
CA GLY A 176 -7.35 -7.30 5.47
C GLY A 176 -7.87 -6.77 4.14
N VAL A 177 -7.13 -6.98 3.06
CA VAL A 177 -7.60 -6.69 1.71
C VAL A 177 -8.40 -7.88 1.20
N LEU A 178 -9.64 -7.67 0.77
CA LEU A 178 -10.57 -8.74 0.43
C LEU A 178 -10.72 -8.90 -1.09
N ALA A 179 -10.99 -10.11 -1.53
CA ALA A 179 -11.28 -10.45 -2.94
C ALA A 179 -12.79 -10.55 -3.24
N HIS A 180 -13.61 -9.86 -2.45
CA HIS A 180 -15.07 -9.82 -2.51
C HIS A 180 -15.60 -8.57 -1.82
N GLY A 181 -16.88 -8.28 -1.94
CA GLY A 181 -17.53 -7.13 -1.29
C GLY A 181 -17.59 -7.26 0.24
N LEU A 182 -17.77 -6.11 0.92
CA LEU A 182 -17.87 -6.04 2.40
C LEU A 182 -19.22 -6.52 2.96
N ASP A 183 -20.10 -7.08 2.13
CA ASP A 183 -21.37 -7.71 2.53
C ASP A 183 -21.18 -9.10 3.17
N ARG A 184 -20.01 -9.69 3.03
CA ARG A 184 -19.67 -11.03 3.56
C ARG A 184 -18.20 -11.12 3.96
N ILE A 185 -17.86 -12.20 4.69
CA ILE A 185 -16.47 -12.56 5.00
C ILE A 185 -16.16 -13.95 4.42
N TYR A 186 -15.11 -14.04 3.66
CA TYR A 186 -14.59 -15.30 3.13
C TYR A 186 -13.07 -15.42 3.38
N PRO A 187 -12.60 -16.55 3.92
CA PRO A 187 -13.41 -17.68 4.39
C PRO A 187 -14.19 -17.36 5.67
N TYR A 188 -15.37 -17.93 5.83
CA TYR A 188 -16.25 -17.62 6.97
C TYR A 188 -15.61 -17.93 8.34
N VAL A 189 -14.72 -18.95 8.39
CA VAL A 189 -13.98 -19.30 9.61
C VAL A 189 -13.11 -18.17 10.14
N HIS A 190 -12.75 -17.18 9.32
CA HIS A 190 -11.96 -16.00 9.72
C HIS A 190 -12.83 -14.83 10.22
N ARG A 191 -14.17 -15.00 10.29
CA ARG A 191 -15.11 -13.93 10.65
C ARG A 191 -14.79 -13.29 11.99
N LYS A 192 -14.41 -14.09 13.01
CA LYS A 192 -14.04 -13.53 14.31
C LYS A 192 -12.84 -12.58 14.18
N THR A 193 -11.76 -13.03 13.58
CA THR A 193 -10.57 -12.20 13.34
C THR A 193 -10.91 -10.94 12.54
N ALA A 194 -11.74 -11.06 11.49
CA ALA A 194 -12.17 -9.92 10.70
C ALA A 194 -12.96 -8.88 11.53
N ILE A 195 -13.75 -9.31 12.51
CA ILE A 195 -14.45 -8.39 13.43
C ILE A 195 -13.45 -7.72 14.37
N ASP A 196 -12.53 -8.48 14.96
CA ASP A 196 -11.51 -7.94 15.87
C ASP A 196 -10.62 -6.90 15.16
N MET A 197 -10.35 -7.09 13.87
CA MET A 197 -9.60 -6.14 13.01
C MET A 197 -10.32 -4.80 12.84
N LEU A 198 -11.64 -4.73 12.91
CA LEU A 198 -12.37 -3.45 12.76
C LEU A 198 -12.08 -2.48 13.91
N GLU A 199 -11.65 -2.96 15.05
CA GLU A 199 -11.29 -2.14 16.22
C GLU A 199 -9.86 -1.61 16.16
N LYS A 200 -8.94 -2.36 15.53
CA LYS A 200 -7.50 -2.07 15.48
C LYS A 200 -6.92 -2.17 14.07
N GLY A 201 -7.65 -1.70 13.07
CA GLY A 201 -7.26 -1.82 11.68
C GLY A 201 -8.46 -1.69 10.77
N GLY A 202 -8.71 -2.72 9.94
CA GLY A 202 -9.89 -2.71 9.08
C GLY A 202 -9.89 -3.74 7.97
N LEU A 203 -10.92 -3.62 7.14
CA LEU A 203 -11.12 -4.42 5.93
C LEU A 203 -11.22 -3.47 4.73
N LEU A 204 -10.48 -3.79 3.69
CA LEU A 204 -10.38 -3.01 2.46
C LEU A 204 -10.75 -3.87 1.26
N THR A 205 -11.45 -3.30 0.29
CA THR A 205 -11.73 -3.98 -0.99
C THR A 205 -12.01 -2.98 -2.11
N GLU A 206 -11.78 -3.40 -3.35
CA GLU A 206 -12.25 -2.70 -4.55
C GLU A 206 -13.58 -3.26 -5.07
N PHE A 207 -14.02 -4.41 -4.55
CA PHE A 207 -15.18 -5.13 -5.05
C PHE A 207 -16.48 -4.64 -4.42
N LEU A 208 -17.51 -4.48 -5.25
CA LEU A 208 -18.85 -4.10 -4.82
C LEU A 208 -19.53 -5.19 -3.97
N SER A 209 -20.54 -4.80 -3.21
CA SER A 209 -21.42 -5.75 -2.51
C SER A 209 -22.04 -6.75 -3.49
N GLY A 210 -22.12 -8.02 -3.07
CA GLY A 210 -22.58 -9.11 -3.91
C GLY A 210 -21.50 -9.76 -4.78
N ALA A 211 -20.30 -9.17 -4.89
CA ALA A 211 -19.19 -9.82 -5.58
C ALA A 211 -18.75 -11.10 -4.88
N ASN A 212 -18.66 -12.20 -5.64
CA ASN A 212 -18.27 -13.49 -5.10
C ASN A 212 -16.75 -13.63 -5.01
N PRO A 213 -16.23 -14.37 -4.03
CA PRO A 213 -14.81 -14.71 -3.94
C PRO A 213 -14.48 -15.78 -5.00
N ASP A 214 -14.02 -15.37 -6.15
CA ASP A 214 -13.54 -16.25 -7.21
C ASP A 214 -12.02 -16.20 -7.40
N LYS A 215 -11.49 -17.13 -8.19
CA LYS A 215 -10.05 -17.27 -8.39
C LYS A 215 -9.43 -16.01 -9.02
N HIS A 216 -10.14 -15.37 -9.94
CA HIS A 216 -9.66 -14.16 -10.61
C HIS A 216 -9.54 -13.01 -9.63
N ASN A 217 -10.56 -12.79 -8.79
CA ASN A 217 -10.58 -11.73 -7.79
C ASN A 217 -9.45 -11.88 -6.76
N PHE A 218 -9.10 -13.13 -6.37
CA PHE A 218 -7.96 -13.37 -5.48
C PHE A 218 -6.62 -12.93 -6.09
N VAL A 219 -6.43 -13.15 -7.39
CA VAL A 219 -5.21 -12.74 -8.07
C VAL A 219 -5.20 -11.23 -8.26
N SER A 220 -6.31 -10.64 -8.74
CA SER A 220 -6.45 -9.21 -8.95
C SER A 220 -6.22 -8.41 -7.65
N ARG A 221 -6.80 -8.85 -6.53
CA ARG A 221 -6.64 -8.21 -5.23
C ARG A 221 -5.19 -8.09 -4.76
N ASN A 222 -4.32 -9.05 -5.12
CA ASN A 222 -2.93 -9.05 -4.63
C ASN A 222 -2.15 -7.81 -5.04
N ARG A 223 -2.52 -7.14 -6.14
CA ARG A 223 -1.93 -5.86 -6.54
C ARG A 223 -2.17 -4.75 -5.50
N ILE A 224 -3.33 -4.75 -4.85
CA ILE A 224 -3.65 -3.81 -3.78
C ILE A 224 -2.79 -4.12 -2.54
N VAL A 225 -2.65 -5.41 -2.18
CA VAL A 225 -1.80 -5.84 -1.06
C VAL A 225 -0.36 -5.41 -1.28
N ALA A 226 0.20 -5.63 -2.47
CA ALA A 226 1.57 -5.24 -2.80
C ALA A 226 1.73 -3.71 -2.91
N GLY A 227 0.81 -3.05 -3.62
CA GLY A 227 0.94 -1.64 -3.98
C GLY A 227 0.78 -0.66 -2.82
N MET A 228 0.02 -1.02 -1.78
CA MET A 228 -0.21 -0.12 -0.64
C MET A 228 0.85 -0.21 0.47
N CYS A 229 1.88 -1.04 0.31
CA CYS A 229 2.88 -1.29 1.35
C CYS A 229 4.27 -0.80 0.93
N ASP A 230 5.12 -0.52 1.91
CA ASP A 230 6.54 -0.21 1.69
C ASP A 230 7.31 -1.48 1.32
N ALA A 231 6.99 -2.59 1.99
CA ALA A 231 7.67 -3.86 1.80
C ALA A 231 6.73 -5.06 1.82
N THR A 232 7.07 -6.07 1.03
CA THR A 232 6.43 -7.40 1.02
C THR A 232 7.33 -8.40 1.74
N VAL A 233 6.77 -9.07 2.77
CA VAL A 233 7.46 -10.13 3.53
C VAL A 233 6.83 -11.47 3.21
N VAL A 234 7.58 -12.35 2.56
CA VAL A 234 7.16 -13.72 2.21
C VAL A 234 7.67 -14.69 3.29
N ILE A 235 6.74 -15.28 4.05
CA ILE A 235 7.08 -16.17 5.18
C ILE A 235 7.35 -17.59 4.70
N GLU A 236 6.45 -18.16 3.94
CA GLU A 236 6.55 -19.50 3.34
C GLU A 236 5.88 -19.50 1.97
N SER A 237 6.48 -20.17 1.01
CA SER A 237 5.88 -20.37 -0.31
C SER A 237 6.35 -21.66 -0.95
N ALA A 238 5.40 -22.41 -1.54
CA ALA A 238 5.75 -23.47 -2.49
C ALA A 238 6.35 -22.86 -3.77
N GLU A 239 7.00 -23.70 -4.58
CA GLU A 239 7.66 -23.28 -5.82
C GLU A 239 6.75 -22.55 -6.82
N LYS A 240 5.44 -22.82 -6.77
CA LYS A 240 4.38 -22.19 -7.58
C LYS A 240 3.28 -21.62 -6.68
N GLY A 241 3.64 -20.96 -5.60
CA GLY A 241 2.72 -20.38 -4.63
C GLY A 241 2.12 -19.05 -5.11
N GLY A 242 0.88 -18.74 -4.68
CA GLY A 242 0.21 -17.46 -4.98
C GLY A 242 0.93 -16.25 -4.37
N SER A 243 1.67 -16.42 -3.27
CA SER A 243 2.49 -15.39 -2.63
C SER A 243 3.65 -14.91 -3.53
N LEU A 244 4.11 -15.74 -4.46
CA LEU A 244 5.12 -15.35 -5.44
C LEU A 244 4.57 -14.32 -6.44
N ILE A 245 3.28 -14.37 -6.76
CA ILE A 245 2.61 -13.36 -7.58
C ILE A 245 2.61 -12.01 -6.85
N THR A 246 2.36 -12.00 -5.55
CA THR A 246 2.42 -10.77 -4.74
C THR A 246 3.84 -10.21 -4.70
N ALA A 247 4.86 -11.05 -4.58
CA ALA A 247 6.26 -10.64 -4.64
C ALA A 247 6.65 -10.05 -6.01
N GLU A 248 6.19 -10.67 -7.11
CA GLU A 248 6.41 -10.16 -8.47
C GLU A 248 5.70 -8.80 -8.69
N LEU A 249 4.50 -8.63 -8.15
CA LEU A 249 3.78 -7.35 -8.17
C LEU A 249 4.51 -6.27 -7.37
N ALA A 250 5.02 -6.60 -6.17
CA ALA A 250 5.81 -5.67 -5.37
C ALA A 250 7.06 -5.20 -6.14
N GLU A 251 7.78 -6.13 -6.78
CA GLU A 251 8.94 -5.81 -7.64
C GLU A 251 8.52 -4.86 -8.78
N SER A 252 7.38 -5.10 -9.44
CA SER A 252 6.89 -4.26 -10.53
C SER A 252 6.49 -2.85 -10.08
N TYR A 253 6.12 -2.67 -8.82
CA TYR A 253 5.79 -1.39 -8.21
C TYR A 253 7.00 -0.74 -7.51
N HIS A 254 8.22 -1.30 -7.69
CA HIS A 254 9.44 -0.84 -7.03
C HIS A 254 9.33 -0.81 -5.50
N ARG A 255 8.62 -1.81 -4.93
CA ARG A 255 8.54 -2.02 -3.48
C ARG A 255 9.52 -3.10 -3.06
N ASP A 256 10.10 -2.92 -1.88
CA ASP A 256 11.04 -3.88 -1.35
C ASP A 256 10.38 -5.25 -1.10
N CYS A 257 11.10 -6.32 -1.39
CA CYS A 257 10.64 -7.67 -1.14
C CYS A 257 11.64 -8.41 -0.27
N PHE A 258 11.13 -9.07 0.75
CA PHE A 258 11.90 -9.88 1.70
C PHE A 258 11.34 -11.29 1.79
N ALA A 259 12.18 -12.26 2.03
CA ALA A 259 11.75 -13.64 2.21
C ALA A 259 12.52 -14.35 3.34
N PHE A 260 11.78 -15.07 4.18
CA PHE A 260 12.39 -15.95 5.17
C PHE A 260 12.92 -17.21 4.48
N PRO A 261 14.17 -17.60 4.75
CA PRO A 261 14.73 -18.82 4.20
C PRO A 261 14.16 -20.04 4.93
N GLY A 262 14.24 -21.18 4.30
CA GLY A 262 13.91 -22.45 4.93
C GLY A 262 14.76 -23.59 4.40
N ARG A 263 14.48 -24.81 4.86
CA ARG A 263 15.25 -25.99 4.46
C ARG A 263 15.06 -26.27 2.97
N ILE A 264 16.12 -26.71 2.31
CA ILE A 264 16.17 -26.94 0.85
C ILE A 264 15.07 -27.94 0.40
N ASN A 265 14.80 -28.94 1.22
CA ASN A 265 13.85 -30.01 0.88
C ASN A 265 12.42 -29.73 1.30
N ASP A 266 12.17 -28.70 2.10
CA ASP A 266 10.81 -28.38 2.57
C ASP A 266 10.00 -27.73 1.43
N GLU A 267 8.82 -28.28 1.18
CA GLU A 267 7.95 -27.86 0.08
C GLU A 267 7.65 -26.36 0.09
N TYR A 268 7.29 -25.82 1.26
CA TYR A 268 6.91 -24.42 1.42
C TYR A 268 8.10 -23.45 1.65
N SER A 269 9.34 -23.97 1.63
CA SER A 269 10.56 -23.15 1.63
C SER A 269 11.09 -22.89 0.22
N LYS A 270 10.74 -23.74 -0.75
CA LYS A 270 11.29 -23.68 -2.13
C LYS A 270 11.03 -22.34 -2.82
N GLY A 271 9.83 -21.77 -2.65
CA GLY A 271 9.46 -20.48 -3.23
C GLY A 271 10.27 -19.33 -2.65
N CYS A 272 10.39 -19.25 -1.32
CA CYS A 272 11.20 -18.24 -0.63
C CYS A 272 12.68 -18.36 -1.00
N ASN A 273 13.25 -19.57 -0.93
CA ASN A 273 14.65 -19.81 -1.30
C ASN A 273 14.91 -19.44 -2.77
N ARG A 274 13.93 -19.66 -3.67
CA ARG A 274 14.05 -19.24 -5.08
C ARG A 274 14.03 -17.72 -5.22
N LEU A 275 13.13 -17.00 -4.54
CA LEU A 275 13.12 -15.54 -4.57
C LEU A 275 14.46 -14.96 -4.12
N ILE A 276 15.05 -15.50 -3.03
CA ILE A 276 16.35 -15.06 -2.51
C ILE A 276 17.46 -15.37 -3.51
N ARG A 277 17.52 -16.60 -4.02
CA ARG A 277 18.53 -17.03 -5.00
C ARG A 277 18.51 -16.18 -6.27
N ASP A 278 17.31 -15.85 -6.75
CA ASP A 278 17.11 -15.12 -8.00
C ASP A 278 17.18 -13.58 -7.80
N ASN A 279 17.59 -13.12 -6.59
CA ASN A 279 17.67 -11.71 -6.17
C ASN A 279 16.35 -10.93 -6.34
N LYS A 280 15.21 -11.61 -6.23
CA LYS A 280 13.85 -11.02 -6.24
C LYS A 280 13.35 -10.67 -4.85
N ALA A 281 13.99 -11.17 -3.81
CA ALA A 281 13.76 -10.82 -2.42
C ALA A 281 15.07 -10.84 -1.63
N SER A 282 15.21 -9.89 -0.73
CA SER A 282 16.31 -9.88 0.24
C SER A 282 16.07 -10.97 1.29
N LEU A 283 17.13 -11.60 1.73
CA LEU A 283 17.10 -12.56 2.84
C LEU A 283 16.68 -11.84 4.13
N LEU A 284 15.69 -12.40 4.82
CA LEU A 284 15.21 -11.88 6.11
C LEU A 284 15.33 -12.95 7.19
N LEU A 285 15.96 -12.62 8.31
CA LEU A 285 16.14 -13.52 9.46
C LEU A 285 15.43 -13.00 10.70
N SER A 286 15.24 -11.69 10.82
CA SER A 286 14.68 -11.04 12.00
C SER A 286 13.89 -9.76 11.65
N ALA A 287 13.20 -9.19 12.62
CA ALA A 287 12.55 -7.89 12.48
C ALA A 287 13.58 -6.74 12.43
N GLU A 288 14.71 -6.90 13.11
CA GLU A 288 15.84 -5.95 13.06
C GLU A 288 16.39 -5.83 11.64
N ASP A 289 16.55 -6.95 10.92
CA ASP A 289 17.02 -6.95 9.54
C ASP A 289 16.08 -6.14 8.63
N LEU A 290 14.74 -6.29 8.81
CA LEU A 290 13.77 -5.50 8.07
C LEU A 290 13.92 -4.01 8.36
N VAL A 291 13.91 -3.65 9.64
CA VAL A 291 13.98 -2.25 10.08
C VAL A 291 15.26 -1.59 9.60
N GLN A 292 16.38 -2.31 9.64
CA GLN A 292 17.67 -1.83 9.16
C GLN A 292 17.68 -1.68 7.64
N ALA A 293 17.19 -2.67 6.89
CA ALA A 293 17.15 -2.64 5.44
C ALA A 293 16.25 -1.52 4.91
N MET A 294 15.11 -1.29 5.58
CA MET A 294 14.18 -0.22 5.25
C MET A 294 14.65 1.16 5.72
N GLY A 295 15.72 1.24 6.49
CA GLY A 295 16.20 2.48 7.08
C GLY A 295 15.23 3.12 8.08
N TRP A 296 14.33 2.33 8.69
CA TRP A 296 13.39 2.82 9.69
C TRP A 296 14.13 3.10 11.01
N ASN A 297 13.83 4.23 11.63
CA ASN A 297 14.48 4.59 12.88
C ASN A 297 14.08 3.63 14.01
N ILE A 298 15.05 2.93 14.58
CA ILE A 298 14.87 2.22 15.83
C ILE A 298 14.78 3.27 16.94
N PRO A 299 13.70 3.33 17.76
CA PRO A 299 13.69 4.17 18.93
C PRO A 299 14.93 3.81 19.77
N ALA A 300 15.80 4.76 20.03
CA ALA A 300 17.01 4.52 20.82
C ALA A 300 16.58 4.02 22.21
N THR A 301 16.62 2.70 22.43
CA THR A 301 16.63 2.15 23.78
C THR A 301 17.84 2.76 24.48
N SER A 302 17.59 3.44 25.58
CA SER A 302 18.54 4.18 26.40
C SER A 302 19.78 3.32 26.74
N SER A 303 20.77 3.34 25.88
CA SER A 303 22.12 2.92 26.21
C SER A 303 23.10 3.59 25.24
N GLU A 304 23.85 4.50 25.85
CA GLU A 304 25.05 5.14 25.34
C GLU A 304 24.86 6.19 24.21
N LYS A 305 24.87 7.44 24.67
CA LYS A 305 25.25 8.57 23.81
C LYS A 305 26.66 8.28 23.27
N VAL A 306 26.75 7.63 22.13
CA VAL A 306 27.94 7.72 21.30
C VAL A 306 27.97 9.18 20.83
N ASN A 307 28.82 9.98 21.43
CA ASN A 307 29.20 11.27 20.89
C ASN A 307 29.86 11.02 19.53
N VAL A 308 29.06 10.94 18.47
CA VAL A 308 29.56 11.05 17.11
C VAL A 308 29.98 12.50 16.96
N GLN A 309 31.28 12.69 16.95
CA GLN A 309 31.96 13.95 16.69
C GLN A 309 31.42 14.48 15.37
N ARG A 310 30.57 15.55 15.42
CA ARG A 310 30.11 16.27 14.25
C ARG A 310 31.33 16.61 13.41
N SER A 311 31.45 16.09 12.20
CA SER A 311 32.44 16.55 11.26
C SER A 311 32.09 17.99 10.92
N LEU A 312 32.76 18.92 11.63
CA LEU A 312 32.74 20.33 11.30
C LEU A 312 33.35 20.45 9.89
N PHE A 313 32.70 21.28 9.05
CA PHE A 313 33.12 21.73 7.72
C PHE A 313 32.66 20.87 6.54
N LEU A 314 31.35 20.88 6.29
CA LEU A 314 30.83 20.79 4.93
C LEU A 314 30.44 22.22 4.53
N ASP A 315 31.08 22.75 3.49
CA ASP A 315 30.63 24.01 2.86
C ASP A 315 29.28 23.74 2.18
N LEU A 316 28.20 24.01 2.91
CA LEU A 316 26.83 23.90 2.41
C LEU A 316 26.39 25.26 1.88
N SER A 317 25.80 25.29 0.70
CA SER A 317 25.15 26.50 0.16
C SER A 317 23.96 26.94 1.05
N GLU A 318 23.49 28.16 0.89
CA GLU A 318 22.33 28.66 1.65
C GLU A 318 21.07 27.83 1.44
N GLU A 319 20.85 27.33 0.22
CA GLU A 319 19.71 26.48 -0.11
C GLU A 319 19.86 25.07 0.53
N GLU A 320 21.06 24.50 0.56
CA GLU A 320 21.36 23.23 1.24
C GLU A 320 21.17 23.35 2.76
N GLN A 321 21.67 24.44 3.37
CA GLN A 321 21.50 24.73 4.80
C GLN A 321 20.02 24.85 5.18
N LYS A 322 19.21 25.45 4.32
CA LYS A 322 17.76 25.56 4.52
C LYS A 322 17.10 24.19 4.60
N ILE A 323 17.40 23.28 3.65
CA ILE A 323 16.86 21.92 3.65
C ILE A 323 17.33 21.13 4.87
N VAL A 324 18.62 21.20 5.20
CA VAL A 324 19.19 20.55 6.39
C VAL A 324 18.47 21.02 7.66
N SER A 325 18.26 22.34 7.81
CA SER A 325 17.58 22.91 8.98
C SER A 325 16.11 22.49 9.12
N ILE A 326 15.41 22.26 7.99
CA ILE A 326 14.04 21.74 7.98
C ILE A 326 14.05 20.27 8.43
N LEU A 327 14.95 19.47 7.88
CA LEU A 327 15.09 18.05 8.26
C LEU A 327 15.54 17.88 9.72
N GLU A 328 16.38 18.79 10.26
CA GLU A 328 16.76 18.80 11.68
C GLU A 328 15.56 19.03 12.62
N LYS A 329 14.63 19.89 12.22
CA LYS A 329 13.49 20.29 13.04
C LYS A 329 12.33 19.29 12.98
N GLN A 330 12.08 18.74 11.80
CA GLN A 330 10.87 17.94 11.53
C GLN A 330 11.16 16.45 11.33
N GLY A 331 12.44 16.05 11.28
CA GLY A 331 12.84 14.66 11.05
C GLY A 331 12.76 14.25 9.57
N ASN A 332 12.32 13.03 9.31
CA ASN A 332 12.24 12.50 7.96
C ASN A 332 11.07 13.11 7.21
N LEU A 333 11.32 13.69 6.04
CA LEU A 333 10.29 14.34 5.22
C LEU A 333 10.29 13.81 3.80
N GLN A 334 9.08 13.72 3.25
CA GLN A 334 8.89 13.43 1.83
C GLN A 334 9.25 14.68 0.99
N ILE A 335 9.70 14.44 -0.24
CA ILE A 335 10.12 15.53 -1.14
C ILE A 335 9.05 16.61 -1.31
N ASN A 336 7.77 16.25 -1.41
CA ASN A 336 6.69 17.21 -1.56
C ASN A 336 6.54 18.13 -0.32
N SER A 337 6.75 17.58 0.87
CA SER A 337 6.76 18.38 2.11
C SER A 337 7.96 19.32 2.14
N LEU A 338 9.14 18.86 1.70
CA LEU A 338 10.33 19.70 1.58
C LEU A 338 10.13 20.86 0.58
N VAL A 339 9.43 20.62 -0.54
CA VAL A 339 9.08 21.66 -1.52
C VAL A 339 8.25 22.76 -0.89
N VAL A 340 7.24 22.40 -0.11
CA VAL A 340 6.35 23.36 0.57
C VAL A 340 7.08 24.11 1.68
N GLU A 341 7.80 23.40 2.55
CA GLU A 341 8.49 23.99 3.70
C GLU A 341 9.70 24.86 3.31
N ALA A 342 10.42 24.44 2.27
CA ALA A 342 11.58 25.19 1.79
C ALA A 342 11.20 26.34 0.84
N ASP A 343 9.98 26.34 0.31
CA ASP A 343 9.54 27.26 -0.75
C ASP A 343 10.54 27.27 -1.93
N ILE A 344 10.95 26.08 -2.35
CA ILE A 344 11.88 25.85 -3.46
C ILE A 344 11.20 24.92 -4.47
N PRO A 345 11.24 25.25 -5.78
CA PRO A 345 10.62 24.40 -6.80
C PRO A 345 11.20 22.97 -6.84
N VAL A 346 10.36 21.98 -7.10
CA VAL A 346 10.70 20.54 -7.04
C VAL A 346 11.95 20.17 -7.85
N HIS A 347 12.15 20.75 -9.04
CA HIS A 347 13.32 20.49 -9.88
C HIS A 347 14.63 20.94 -9.24
N LYS A 348 14.61 22.03 -8.47
CA LYS A 348 15.77 22.52 -7.70
C LYS A 348 16.00 21.67 -6.45
N ILE A 349 14.93 21.30 -5.72
CA ILE A 349 15.04 20.45 -4.54
C ILE A 349 15.65 19.09 -4.89
N ASN A 350 15.26 18.48 -6.00
CA ASN A 350 15.88 17.24 -6.47
C ASN A 350 17.39 17.37 -6.67
N ALA A 351 17.85 18.45 -7.27
CA ALA A 351 19.28 18.70 -7.47
C ALA A 351 20.01 18.88 -6.12
N ILE A 352 19.43 19.69 -5.21
CA ILE A 352 20.02 19.94 -3.89
C ILE A 352 20.06 18.67 -3.04
N LEU A 353 18.99 17.89 -3.03
CA LEU A 353 18.95 16.62 -2.30
C LEU A 353 19.95 15.61 -2.84
N PHE A 354 20.14 15.55 -4.14
CA PHE A 354 21.18 14.72 -4.76
C PHE A 354 22.59 15.17 -4.34
N GLU A 355 22.87 16.48 -4.33
CA GLU A 355 24.14 17.01 -3.85
C GLU A 355 24.38 16.73 -2.36
N LEU A 356 23.36 16.88 -1.51
CA LEU A 356 23.41 16.55 -0.08
C LEU A 356 23.64 15.05 0.15
N GLU A 357 23.05 14.19 -0.69
CA GLU A 357 23.28 12.74 -0.64
C GLU A 357 24.71 12.39 -1.03
N MET A 358 25.24 12.97 -2.11
CA MET A 358 26.64 12.81 -2.53
C MET A 358 27.63 13.35 -1.50
N LYS A 359 27.28 14.40 -0.75
CA LYS A 359 28.06 14.91 0.38
C LYS A 359 27.90 14.06 1.65
N GLY A 360 27.06 13.04 1.64
CA GLY A 360 26.80 12.17 2.80
C GLY A 360 26.08 12.89 3.96
N VAL A 361 25.31 13.94 3.68
CA VAL A 361 24.54 14.71 4.66
C VAL A 361 23.11 14.17 4.80
N VAL A 362 22.54 13.70 3.69
CA VAL A 362 21.16 13.20 3.60
C VAL A 362 21.18 11.83 2.96
N ARG A 363 20.23 10.98 3.29
CA ARG A 363 19.96 9.72 2.57
C ARG A 363 18.51 9.66 2.14
N VAL A 364 18.27 8.96 1.03
CA VAL A 364 16.94 8.61 0.55
C VAL A 364 16.48 7.34 1.25
N LEU A 365 15.24 7.38 1.75
CA LEU A 365 14.54 6.22 2.31
C LEU A 365 13.43 5.77 1.35
N ALA A 366 12.92 4.56 1.57
CA ALA A 366 11.77 4.05 0.83
C ALA A 366 10.59 5.04 0.87
N GLY A 367 9.84 5.16 -0.25
CA GLY A 367 8.72 6.09 -0.38
C GLY A 367 9.13 7.55 -0.66
N GLY A 368 10.36 7.81 -1.12
CA GLY A 368 10.82 9.17 -1.43
C GLY A 368 10.98 10.06 -0.20
N MET A 369 11.23 9.46 0.96
CA MET A 369 11.55 10.14 2.20
C MET A 369 13.02 10.47 2.27
N TYR A 370 13.37 11.61 2.84
CA TYR A 370 14.75 12.08 3.04
C TYR A 370 15.04 12.21 4.53
N GLN A 371 16.21 11.74 4.92
CA GLN A 371 16.70 11.75 6.30
C GLN A 371 18.10 12.31 6.38
N LEU A 372 18.40 13.11 7.44
CA LEU A 372 19.77 13.50 7.76
C LEU A 372 20.57 12.29 8.22
N LEU A 373 21.78 12.16 7.71
CA LEU A 373 22.80 11.25 8.25
C LEU A 373 23.45 11.93 9.44
N ASN A 374 23.22 11.41 10.64
CA ASN A 374 23.83 11.88 11.89
C ASN A 374 25.30 11.50 11.99
#